data_c6166084a1c808cab8243cac25645ae7
#
_entry.id   c6166084a1c808cab8243cac25645ae7
#
_cell.length_a   1.000
_cell.length_b   1.000
_cell.length_c   1.000
_cell.angle_alpha   90.00
_cell.angle_beta   90.00
_cell.angle_gamma   90.00
#
_symmetry.space_group_name_H-M   'P 1'
#
loop_
_entity.id
_entity.type
_entity.pdbx_description
1 polymer ?
#
loop_
_entity_poly.entity_id
_entity_poly.type
_entity_poly.pdbx_seq_one_letter_code
_entity_poly.pdbx_strand_id
1 'polypeptide(L)'
;MRFNRYDRVANLTSSLVFKKWKKDITKGKKTSHSVFHFKKYGVEFDVEATLKCKKGFNGLTVDGGSDYSEEAEYSDFISANFIIDPEWLPEYWEEISMWLKDVFRHELEHLLHSNGDNLIPEKYIEDDLAVRVMIKSKLLPYSCYFVLPKEVDANLRGMYFRARKEKRPFSEVINYYLDNYSLTEAERNNIMKVWRNRAKELLIKTEI
;
A
#
# COMPACT_ATOMS: atom_id res chain seq x y z
N MET A 1 18.29 12.19 8.85
CA MET A 1 17.22 11.25 8.46
C MET A 1 17.03 11.40 6.95
N ARG A 2 17.50 10.46 6.16
CA ARG A 2 17.29 10.49 4.71
C ARG A 2 15.80 10.32 4.49
N PHE A 3 15.14 11.35 3.94
CA PHE A 3 13.85 11.18 3.27
C PHE A 3 14.13 10.16 2.19
N ASN A 4 13.60 8.99 2.37
CA ASN A 4 13.88 7.88 1.50
C ASN A 4 13.47 8.32 0.10
N ARG A 5 14.30 8.10 -0.91
CA ARG A 5 13.99 8.41 -2.31
C ARG A 5 12.63 7.85 -2.70
N TYR A 6 12.23 6.73 -2.11
CA TYR A 6 10.95 6.05 -2.32
C TYR A 6 9.73 6.82 -1.79
N ASP A 7 9.85 7.56 -0.68
CA ASP A 7 8.79 8.47 -0.22
C ASP A 7 8.53 9.58 -1.25
N ARG A 8 9.60 10.05 -1.93
CA ARG A 8 9.47 11.05 -3.01
C ARG A 8 8.82 10.43 -4.25
N VAL A 9 9.22 9.21 -4.61
CA VAL A 9 8.64 8.46 -5.72
C VAL A 9 7.15 8.24 -5.47
N ALA A 10 6.78 7.67 -4.32
CA ALA A 10 5.37 7.44 -3.94
C ALA A 10 4.55 8.74 -3.99
N ASN A 11 5.09 9.84 -3.46
CA ASN A 11 4.40 11.12 -3.48
C ASN A 11 4.20 11.68 -4.89
N LEU A 12 5.17 11.55 -5.77
CA LEU A 12 5.07 12.03 -7.16
C LEU A 12 4.08 11.19 -7.96
N THR A 13 4.22 9.85 -7.90
CA THR A 13 3.38 8.91 -8.62
C THR A 13 1.92 9.04 -8.20
N SER A 14 1.65 9.00 -6.89
CA SER A 14 0.31 9.19 -6.36
C SER A 14 -0.29 10.56 -6.73
N SER A 15 0.52 11.62 -6.75
CA SER A 15 0.04 12.96 -7.14
C SER A 15 -0.32 13.05 -8.62
N LEU A 16 0.40 12.37 -9.51
CA LEU A 16 0.09 12.30 -10.94
C LEU A 16 -1.24 11.56 -11.16
N VAL A 17 -1.40 10.40 -10.54
CA VAL A 17 -2.63 9.61 -10.57
C VAL A 17 -3.81 10.42 -10.04
N PHE A 18 -3.67 10.99 -8.84
CA PHE A 18 -4.72 11.76 -8.19
C PHE A 18 -5.20 12.96 -9.02
N LYS A 19 -4.27 13.74 -9.59
CA LYS A 19 -4.60 14.89 -10.46
C LYS A 19 -5.42 14.44 -11.68
N LYS A 20 -5.04 13.32 -12.30
CA LYS A 20 -5.77 12.77 -13.44
C LYS A 20 -7.16 12.30 -13.01
N TRP A 21 -7.28 11.54 -11.92
CA TRP A 21 -8.56 11.06 -11.43
C TRP A 21 -9.52 12.21 -11.11
N LYS A 22 -9.05 13.19 -10.34
CA LYS A 22 -9.85 14.38 -10.00
C LYS A 22 -10.34 15.11 -11.24
N LYS A 23 -9.46 15.34 -12.23
CA LYS A 23 -9.80 15.97 -13.50
C LYS A 23 -10.85 15.18 -14.29
N ASP A 24 -10.70 13.85 -14.40
CA ASP A 24 -11.59 13.00 -15.19
C ASP A 24 -12.98 12.92 -14.55
N ILE A 25 -13.04 12.69 -13.25
CA ILE A 25 -14.31 12.58 -12.51
C ILE A 25 -15.07 13.92 -12.47
N THR A 26 -14.35 15.04 -12.26
CA THR A 26 -14.96 16.38 -12.32
C THR A 26 -15.57 16.69 -13.69
N LYS A 27 -15.05 16.05 -14.76
CA LYS A 27 -15.63 16.12 -16.12
C LYS A 27 -16.79 15.15 -16.35
N GLY A 28 -17.28 14.45 -15.33
CA GLY A 28 -18.44 13.55 -15.40
C GLY A 28 -18.10 12.11 -15.81
N LYS A 29 -16.83 11.72 -15.87
CA LYS A 29 -16.48 10.32 -16.12
C LYS A 29 -16.81 9.46 -14.91
N LYS A 30 -17.35 8.25 -15.14
CA LYS A 30 -17.61 7.26 -14.08
C LYS A 30 -16.38 6.43 -13.70
N THR A 31 -15.34 6.47 -14.54
CA THR A 31 -14.08 5.76 -14.31
C THR A 31 -12.94 6.63 -14.82
N SER A 32 -11.88 6.72 -14.02
CA SER A 32 -10.62 7.30 -14.47
C SER A 32 -9.52 6.24 -14.38
N HIS A 33 -8.78 6.10 -15.47
CA HIS A 33 -7.72 5.12 -15.61
C HIS A 33 -6.42 5.84 -15.94
N SER A 34 -5.36 5.52 -15.21
CA SER A 34 -4.03 6.09 -15.37
C SER A 34 -3.05 4.99 -15.70
N VAL A 35 -2.41 5.08 -16.86
CA VAL A 35 -1.31 4.18 -17.27
C VAL A 35 -0.16 5.05 -17.68
N PHE A 36 1.02 4.83 -17.13
CA PHE A 36 2.23 5.52 -17.51
C PHE A 36 3.48 4.80 -16.99
N HIS A 37 4.58 5.03 -17.67
CA HIS A 37 5.90 4.61 -17.25
C HIS A 37 6.53 5.68 -16.34
N PHE A 38 7.00 5.25 -15.16
CA PHE A 38 7.68 6.11 -14.20
C PHE A 38 9.18 5.82 -14.19
N LYS A 39 10.00 6.87 -14.39
CA LYS A 39 11.45 6.75 -14.34
C LYS A 39 12.04 8.00 -13.70
N LYS A 40 12.31 7.97 -12.42
CA LYS A 40 12.96 9.06 -11.67
C LYS A 40 13.65 8.53 -10.41
N TYR A 41 14.66 9.25 -9.96
CA TYR A 41 15.44 8.96 -8.74
C TYR A 41 16.06 7.55 -8.71
N GLY A 42 16.42 7.00 -9.89
CA GLY A 42 16.96 5.66 -9.99
C GLY A 42 15.96 4.55 -9.69
N VAL A 43 14.66 4.84 -9.88
CA VAL A 43 13.56 3.88 -9.78
C VAL A 43 12.79 3.94 -11.09
N GLU A 44 12.43 2.78 -11.63
CA GLU A 44 11.74 2.61 -12.90
C GLU A 44 10.69 1.52 -12.76
N PHE A 45 9.44 1.81 -13.15
CA PHE A 45 8.33 0.86 -13.12
C PHE A 45 7.14 1.40 -13.91
N ASP A 46 6.26 0.50 -14.32
CA ASP A 46 4.98 0.86 -14.93
C ASP A 46 3.89 1.03 -13.86
N VAL A 47 2.99 1.95 -14.11
CA VAL A 47 1.87 2.26 -13.24
C VAL A 47 0.56 2.03 -13.96
N GLU A 48 -0.33 1.29 -13.32
CA GLU A 48 -1.74 1.20 -13.70
C GLU A 48 -2.62 1.53 -12.50
N ALA A 49 -3.40 2.60 -12.59
CA ALA A 49 -4.25 3.00 -11.47
C ALA A 49 -5.66 3.37 -11.95
N THR A 50 -6.68 2.83 -11.27
CA THR A 50 -8.09 3.00 -11.61
C THR A 50 -8.89 3.52 -10.43
N LEU A 51 -9.68 4.58 -10.66
CA LEU A 51 -10.76 5.00 -9.78
C LEU A 51 -12.10 4.75 -10.48
N LYS A 52 -12.95 3.91 -9.88
CA LYS A 52 -14.29 3.60 -10.37
C LYS A 52 -15.36 4.17 -9.44
N CYS A 53 -16.23 5.00 -9.99
CA CYS A 53 -17.41 5.50 -9.30
C CYS A 53 -18.59 4.53 -9.52
N LYS A 54 -19.10 3.95 -8.42
CA LYS A 54 -20.21 3.00 -8.46
C LYS A 54 -21.32 3.48 -7.53
N LYS A 55 -22.45 3.95 -8.10
CA LYS A 55 -23.61 4.42 -7.33
C LYS A 55 -24.16 3.33 -6.41
N GLY A 56 -24.46 3.69 -5.17
CA GLY A 56 -24.95 2.78 -4.14
C GLY A 56 -23.87 1.88 -3.54
N PHE A 57 -22.60 2.16 -3.84
CA PHE A 57 -21.49 1.46 -3.20
C PHE A 57 -21.26 2.01 -1.79
N ASN A 58 -21.24 1.15 -0.79
CA ASN A 58 -21.07 1.56 0.60
C ASN A 58 -19.58 1.57 0.98
N GLY A 59 -19.00 2.74 1.15
CA GLY A 59 -17.61 2.92 1.58
C GLY A 59 -16.61 3.22 0.47
N LEU A 60 -15.35 3.06 0.78
CA LEU A 60 -14.20 3.16 -0.12
C LEU A 60 -13.48 1.81 -0.12
N THR A 61 -13.35 1.18 -1.28
CA THR A 61 -12.46 0.03 -1.44
C THR A 61 -11.14 0.51 -2.02
N VAL A 62 -10.07 0.03 -1.44
CA VAL A 62 -8.69 0.30 -1.83
C VAL A 62 -7.98 -1.03 -2.01
N ASP A 63 -7.37 -1.22 -3.16
CA ASP A 63 -6.58 -2.39 -3.49
C ASP A 63 -5.31 -1.96 -4.21
N GLY A 64 -4.19 -2.57 -3.86
CA GLY A 64 -2.89 -2.35 -4.47
C GLY A 64 -2.25 -3.67 -4.88
N GLY A 65 -1.27 -3.59 -5.76
CA GLY A 65 -0.47 -4.75 -6.14
C GLY A 65 0.80 -4.31 -6.86
N SER A 66 1.81 -5.14 -6.73
CA SER A 66 3.05 -5.01 -7.48
C SER A 66 3.45 -6.34 -8.06
N ASP A 67 4.07 -6.30 -9.22
CA ASP A 67 4.66 -7.45 -9.86
C ASP A 67 6.09 -7.10 -10.27
N TYR A 68 7.00 -8.04 -10.06
CA TYR A 68 8.40 -7.93 -10.42
C TYR A 68 8.66 -8.83 -11.63
N SER A 69 9.25 -8.26 -12.64
CA SER A 69 9.67 -9.04 -13.81
C SER A 69 11.12 -9.50 -13.66
N GLU A 70 11.32 -10.81 -13.66
CA GLU A 70 12.66 -11.42 -13.76
C GLU A 70 13.21 -11.36 -15.20
N GLU A 71 12.36 -11.09 -16.18
CA GLU A 71 12.74 -10.97 -17.57
C GLU A 71 13.08 -9.51 -17.93
N ALA A 72 14.24 -9.29 -18.52
CA ALA A 72 14.73 -7.94 -18.87
C ALA A 72 13.83 -7.17 -19.86
N GLU A 73 12.85 -7.83 -20.46
CA GLU A 73 11.90 -7.23 -21.41
C GLU A 73 10.65 -6.63 -20.75
N TYR A 74 10.38 -6.96 -19.48
CA TYR A 74 9.21 -6.43 -18.76
C TYR A 74 9.67 -5.49 -17.64
N SER A 75 8.99 -4.37 -17.51
CA SER A 75 9.23 -3.45 -16.39
C SER A 75 8.49 -3.91 -15.13
N ASP A 76 9.06 -3.60 -13.98
CA ASP A 76 8.36 -3.69 -12.71
C ASP A 76 7.03 -2.94 -12.79
N PHE A 77 6.01 -3.43 -12.09
CA PHE A 77 4.65 -2.94 -12.22
C PHE A 77 4.02 -2.65 -10.85
N ILE A 78 3.32 -1.51 -10.76
CA ILE A 78 2.50 -1.17 -9.60
C ILE A 78 1.08 -0.87 -10.05
N SER A 79 0.11 -1.52 -9.42
CA SER A 79 -1.32 -1.25 -9.59
C SER A 79 -1.96 -0.61 -8.37
N ALA A 80 -3.03 0.19 -8.61
CA ALA A 80 -3.86 0.75 -7.56
C ALA A 80 -5.31 0.84 -8.04
N ASN A 81 -6.24 0.16 -7.35
CA ASN A 81 -7.64 0.11 -7.73
C ASN A 81 -8.53 0.64 -6.60
N PHE A 82 -9.37 1.63 -6.92
CA PHE A 82 -10.25 2.28 -5.97
C PHE A 82 -11.70 2.23 -6.46
N ILE A 83 -12.63 1.93 -5.56
CA ILE A 83 -14.06 1.98 -5.83
C ILE A 83 -14.72 2.83 -4.75
N ILE A 84 -15.56 3.79 -5.15
CA ILE A 84 -16.29 4.68 -4.25
C ILE A 84 -17.65 5.05 -4.85
N ASP A 85 -18.63 5.38 -3.99
CA ASP A 85 -19.83 6.04 -4.45
C ASP A 85 -19.53 7.50 -4.89
N PRO A 86 -20.00 7.93 -6.07
CA PRO A 86 -19.78 9.30 -6.53
C PRO A 86 -20.37 10.38 -5.60
N GLU A 87 -21.40 10.06 -4.82
CA GLU A 87 -22.00 10.99 -3.87
C GLU A 87 -21.04 11.34 -2.69
N TRP A 88 -20.13 10.45 -2.37
CA TRP A 88 -19.16 10.64 -1.28
C TRP A 88 -17.87 11.32 -1.74
N LEU A 89 -17.59 11.38 -3.03
CA LEU A 89 -16.33 11.91 -3.58
C LEU A 89 -15.94 13.30 -3.09
N PRO A 90 -16.87 14.30 -2.97
CA PRO A 90 -16.49 15.63 -2.52
C PRO A 90 -15.80 15.64 -1.16
N GLU A 91 -16.25 14.76 -0.24
CA GLU A 91 -15.74 14.67 1.13
C GLU A 91 -14.48 13.77 1.21
N TYR A 92 -14.36 12.78 0.31
CA TYR A 92 -13.32 11.74 0.37
C TYR A 92 -12.08 12.02 -0.50
N TRP A 93 -12.02 13.14 -1.24
CA TRP A 93 -10.85 13.42 -2.09
C TRP A 93 -9.54 13.46 -1.32
N GLU A 94 -9.53 14.01 -0.13
CA GLU A 94 -8.32 14.08 0.68
C GLU A 94 -7.91 12.67 1.14
N GLU A 95 -8.86 11.89 1.61
CA GLU A 95 -8.65 10.51 2.03
C GLU A 95 -8.16 9.62 0.88
N ILE A 96 -8.77 9.71 -0.30
CA ILE A 96 -8.31 9.02 -1.52
C ILE A 96 -6.86 9.39 -1.84
N SER A 97 -6.50 10.68 -1.72
CA SER A 97 -5.12 11.14 -1.93
C SER A 97 -4.14 10.51 -0.93
N MET A 98 -4.55 10.32 0.33
CA MET A 98 -3.70 9.73 1.36
C MET A 98 -3.58 8.21 1.18
N TRP A 99 -4.67 7.52 0.87
CA TRP A 99 -4.64 6.10 0.53
C TRP A 99 -3.79 5.81 -0.71
N LEU A 100 -3.84 6.63 -1.75
CA LEU A 100 -2.95 6.50 -2.90
C LEU A 100 -1.48 6.57 -2.52
N LYS A 101 -1.11 7.49 -1.64
CA LYS A 101 0.28 7.61 -1.16
C LYS A 101 0.71 6.38 -0.36
N ASP A 102 -0.18 5.89 0.49
CA ASP A 102 0.03 4.68 1.29
C ASP A 102 0.25 3.48 0.37
N VAL A 103 -0.68 3.20 -0.54
CA VAL A 103 -0.60 2.10 -1.52
C VAL A 103 0.70 2.19 -2.33
N PHE A 104 0.99 3.32 -2.96
CA PHE A 104 2.22 3.44 -3.75
C PHE A 104 3.49 3.25 -2.91
N ARG A 105 3.49 3.69 -1.66
CA ARG A 105 4.65 3.48 -0.80
C ARG A 105 4.78 2.03 -0.34
N HIS A 106 3.64 1.37 -0.08
CA HIS A 106 3.56 -0.06 0.24
C HIS A 106 4.08 -0.91 -0.93
N GLU A 107 3.55 -0.72 -2.13
CA GLU A 107 3.92 -1.51 -3.31
C GLU A 107 5.38 -1.28 -3.74
N LEU A 108 5.89 -0.06 -3.60
CA LEU A 108 7.31 0.21 -3.80
C LEU A 108 8.21 -0.57 -2.84
N GLU A 109 7.78 -0.86 -1.63
CA GLU A 109 8.55 -1.72 -0.72
C GLU A 109 8.62 -3.15 -1.23
N HIS A 110 7.53 -3.68 -1.80
CA HIS A 110 7.56 -5.00 -2.44
C HIS A 110 8.52 -5.07 -3.62
N LEU A 111 8.55 -4.07 -4.49
CA LEU A 111 9.52 -4.00 -5.60
C LEU A 111 10.97 -3.97 -5.07
N LEU A 112 11.22 -3.27 -3.96
CA LEU A 112 12.53 -3.26 -3.32
C LEU A 112 12.94 -4.63 -2.79
N HIS A 113 11.98 -5.34 -2.19
CA HIS A 113 12.22 -6.69 -1.71
C HIS A 113 12.55 -7.65 -2.86
N SER A 114 11.99 -7.47 -4.03
CA SER A 114 12.23 -8.32 -5.20
C SER A 114 13.55 -7.99 -5.91
N ASN A 115 14.01 -6.74 -5.88
CA ASN A 115 15.22 -6.27 -6.56
C ASN A 115 16.53 -6.50 -5.77
N GLY A 116 16.51 -7.31 -4.71
CA GLY A 116 17.73 -7.68 -3.98
C GLY A 116 18.25 -6.62 -2.99
N ASP A 117 17.63 -5.46 -2.88
CA ASP A 117 17.86 -4.49 -1.79
C ASP A 117 17.33 -5.04 -0.43
N ASN A 118 17.32 -6.34 -0.29
CA ASN A 118 16.47 -7.09 0.60
C ASN A 118 17.17 -7.39 1.93
N LEU A 119 16.60 -6.87 3.00
CA LEU A 119 16.95 -7.23 4.38
C LEU A 119 16.16 -8.48 4.87
N ILE A 120 15.34 -9.09 4.01
CA ILE A 120 14.56 -10.29 4.35
C ILE A 120 15.32 -11.52 3.87
N PRO A 121 15.78 -12.41 4.77
CA PRO A 121 16.47 -13.62 4.38
C PRO A 121 15.62 -14.51 3.44
N GLU A 122 16.27 -15.10 2.44
CA GLU A 122 15.65 -15.90 1.37
C GLU A 122 14.70 -16.99 1.89
N LYS A 123 15.07 -17.65 3.00
CA LYS A 123 14.21 -18.67 3.64
C LYS A 123 12.79 -18.17 3.98
N TYR A 124 12.60 -16.87 4.22
CA TYR A 124 11.27 -16.33 4.50
C TYR A 124 10.46 -16.04 3.23
N ILE A 125 11.08 -16.09 2.05
CA ILE A 125 10.39 -15.88 0.77
C ILE A 125 9.61 -17.14 0.40
N GLU A 126 10.19 -18.32 0.58
CA GLU A 126 9.52 -19.61 0.34
C GLU A 126 8.35 -19.81 1.33
N ASP A 127 8.57 -19.52 2.62
CA ASP A 127 7.54 -19.59 3.64
C ASP A 127 6.40 -18.61 3.34
N ASP A 128 6.68 -17.41 2.83
CA ASP A 128 5.69 -16.39 2.47
C ASP A 128 4.70 -16.92 1.43
N LEU A 129 5.19 -17.55 0.34
CA LEU A 129 4.32 -18.10 -0.70
C LEU A 129 3.41 -19.22 -0.15
N ALA A 130 3.98 -20.13 0.64
CA ALA A 130 3.23 -21.21 1.24
C ALA A 130 2.10 -20.70 2.15
N VAL A 131 2.40 -19.71 3.01
CA VAL A 131 1.41 -19.10 3.90
C VAL A 131 0.31 -18.38 3.10
N ARG A 132 0.64 -17.65 2.03
CA ARG A 132 -0.35 -17.01 1.15
C ARG A 132 -1.30 -18.02 0.51
N VAL A 133 -0.78 -19.15 0.02
CA VAL A 133 -1.60 -20.24 -0.52
C VAL A 133 -2.54 -20.79 0.55
N MET A 134 -2.05 -21.01 1.78
CA MET A 134 -2.88 -21.51 2.89
C MET A 134 -3.97 -20.50 3.29
N ILE A 135 -3.68 -19.19 3.32
CA ILE A 135 -4.68 -18.14 3.57
C ILE A 135 -5.74 -18.14 2.46
N LYS A 136 -5.30 -18.15 1.19
CA LYS A 136 -6.20 -18.17 0.03
C LYS A 136 -7.11 -19.41 0.03
N SER A 137 -6.59 -20.55 0.47
CA SER A 137 -7.33 -21.81 0.61
C SER A 137 -8.15 -21.89 1.91
N LYS A 138 -8.18 -20.81 2.72
CA LYS A 138 -8.88 -20.74 4.03
C LYS A 138 -8.37 -21.76 5.05
N LEU A 139 -7.18 -22.27 4.91
CA LEU A 139 -6.49 -23.14 5.88
C LEU A 139 -5.85 -22.34 7.03
N LEU A 140 -5.55 -21.06 6.79
CA LEU A 140 -5.10 -20.10 7.78
C LEU A 140 -6.01 -18.88 7.79
N PRO A 141 -6.18 -18.21 8.95
CA PRO A 141 -6.96 -16.99 9.04
C PRO A 141 -6.24 -15.85 8.29
N TYR A 142 -7.02 -14.88 7.80
CA TYR A 142 -6.47 -13.72 7.08
C TYR A 142 -5.50 -12.89 7.94
N SER A 143 -5.65 -12.93 9.27
CA SER A 143 -4.74 -12.28 10.21
C SER A 143 -3.27 -12.70 10.05
N CYS A 144 -3.00 -13.92 9.55
CA CYS A 144 -1.65 -14.39 9.23
C CYS A 144 -0.97 -13.56 8.12
N TYR A 145 -1.75 -12.93 7.23
CA TYR A 145 -1.23 -12.05 6.19
C TYR A 145 -0.45 -10.86 6.77
N PHE A 146 -0.95 -10.28 7.86
CA PHE A 146 -0.35 -9.10 8.49
C PHE A 146 0.97 -9.37 9.22
N VAL A 147 1.36 -10.62 9.37
CA VAL A 147 2.64 -11.00 10.01
C VAL A 147 3.64 -11.60 9.04
N LEU A 148 3.31 -11.67 7.74
CA LEU A 148 4.26 -12.02 6.70
C LEU A 148 5.36 -10.96 6.62
N PRO A 149 6.64 -11.33 6.61
CA PRO A 149 7.75 -10.37 6.69
C PRO A 149 7.69 -9.26 5.62
N LYS A 150 7.38 -9.60 4.37
CA LYS A 150 7.24 -8.62 3.29
C LYS A 150 6.08 -7.65 3.53
N GLU A 151 4.94 -8.17 4.00
CA GLU A 151 3.76 -7.35 4.31
C GLU A 151 3.98 -6.46 5.53
N VAL A 152 4.70 -6.95 6.54
CA VAL A 152 5.05 -6.15 7.72
C VAL A 152 5.85 -4.91 7.30
N ASP A 153 6.89 -5.09 6.50
CA ASP A 153 7.74 -4.00 6.03
C ASP A 153 6.95 -3.01 5.16
N ALA A 154 6.19 -3.52 4.19
CA ALA A 154 5.40 -2.72 3.28
C ALA A 154 4.31 -1.92 4.03
N ASN A 155 3.55 -2.56 4.92
CA ASN A 155 2.54 -1.91 5.75
C ASN A 155 3.15 -0.83 6.65
N LEU A 156 4.24 -1.13 7.36
CA LEU A 156 4.90 -0.15 8.23
C LEU A 156 5.41 1.06 7.45
N ARG A 157 5.99 0.87 6.26
CA ARG A 157 6.50 1.95 5.42
C ARG A 157 5.37 2.80 4.82
N GLY A 158 4.33 2.16 4.29
CA GLY A 158 3.15 2.83 3.73
C GLY A 158 2.45 3.69 4.77
N MET A 159 2.04 3.09 5.88
CA MET A 159 1.34 3.78 6.97
C MET A 159 2.20 4.85 7.65
N TYR A 160 3.51 4.63 7.83
CA TYR A 160 4.39 5.66 8.37
C TYR A 160 4.50 6.86 7.45
N PHE A 161 4.59 6.61 6.13
CA PHE A 161 4.58 7.67 5.15
C PHE A 161 3.26 8.46 5.19
N ARG A 162 2.12 7.76 5.28
CA ARG A 162 0.78 8.37 5.44
C ARG A 162 0.70 9.21 6.71
N ALA A 163 1.07 8.66 7.87
CA ALA A 163 1.03 9.36 9.16
C ALA A 163 1.79 10.70 9.12
N ARG A 164 2.95 10.71 8.48
CA ARG A 164 3.74 11.95 8.31
C ARG A 164 3.08 12.95 7.38
N LYS A 165 2.38 12.52 6.35
CA LYS A 165 1.64 13.40 5.43
C LYS A 165 0.39 13.98 6.07
N GLU A 166 -0.31 13.19 6.85
CA GLU A 166 -1.50 13.60 7.59
C GLU A 166 -1.17 14.38 8.87
N LYS A 167 0.11 14.39 9.29
CA LYS A 167 0.57 14.93 10.58
C LYS A 167 -0.17 14.32 11.77
N ARG A 168 -0.44 13.02 11.69
CA ARG A 168 -1.11 12.23 12.73
C ARG A 168 -0.12 11.31 13.43
N PRO A 169 -0.38 10.94 14.69
CA PRO A 169 0.36 9.87 15.36
C PRO A 169 0.34 8.58 14.55
N PHE A 170 1.48 7.91 14.45
CA PHE A 170 1.56 6.67 13.67
C PHE A 170 0.68 5.57 14.24
N SER A 171 0.57 5.49 15.57
CA SER A 171 -0.35 4.57 16.25
C SER A 171 -1.80 4.74 15.84
N GLU A 172 -2.26 5.97 15.60
CA GLU A 172 -3.62 6.22 15.11
C GLU A 172 -3.83 5.68 13.70
N VAL A 173 -2.86 5.86 12.80
CA VAL A 173 -2.94 5.35 11.42
C VAL A 173 -2.96 3.83 11.41
N ILE A 174 -2.14 3.17 12.24
CA ILE A 174 -2.14 1.72 12.39
C ILE A 174 -3.50 1.23 12.93
N ASN A 175 -4.01 1.86 13.98
CA ASN A 175 -5.29 1.48 14.55
C ASN A 175 -6.42 1.61 13.54
N TYR A 176 -6.50 2.77 12.85
CA TYR A 176 -7.46 3.00 11.79
C TYR A 176 -7.38 1.94 10.68
N TYR A 177 -6.16 1.55 10.28
CA TYR A 177 -5.96 0.49 9.28
C TYR A 177 -6.49 -0.86 9.78
N LEU A 178 -6.10 -1.29 10.98
CA LEU A 178 -6.51 -2.57 11.54
C LEU A 178 -8.01 -2.64 11.88
N ASP A 179 -8.66 -1.50 12.15
CA ASP A 179 -10.10 -1.43 12.44
C ASP A 179 -10.97 -1.75 11.21
N ASN A 180 -10.40 -1.71 10.00
CA ASN A 180 -11.09 -2.16 8.77
C ASN A 180 -11.19 -3.69 8.64
N TYR A 181 -10.57 -4.45 9.56
CA TYR A 181 -10.55 -5.92 9.53
C TYR A 181 -11.22 -6.49 10.78
N SER A 182 -11.97 -7.58 10.60
CA SER A 182 -12.62 -8.31 11.70
C SER A 182 -11.59 -9.17 12.45
N LEU A 183 -10.70 -8.53 13.21
CA LEU A 183 -9.67 -9.18 14.00
C LEU A 183 -10.16 -9.44 15.43
N THR A 184 -9.86 -10.60 15.96
CA THR A 184 -9.98 -10.86 17.40
C THR A 184 -8.92 -10.06 18.16
N GLU A 185 -9.14 -9.83 19.47
CA GLU A 185 -8.17 -9.14 20.31
C GLU A 185 -6.80 -9.86 20.33
N ALA A 186 -6.80 -11.19 20.37
CA ALA A 186 -5.59 -12.00 20.34
C ALA A 186 -4.80 -11.82 19.04
N GLU A 187 -5.47 -11.83 17.88
CA GLU A 187 -4.86 -11.60 16.58
C GLU A 187 -4.29 -10.19 16.49
N ARG A 188 -5.08 -9.18 16.89
CA ARG A 188 -4.62 -7.79 16.91
C ARG A 188 -3.37 -7.60 17.77
N ASN A 189 -3.37 -8.17 18.97
CA ASN A 189 -2.23 -8.10 19.88
C ASN A 189 -0.97 -8.78 19.29
N ASN A 190 -1.13 -9.91 18.61
CA ASN A 190 -0.03 -10.59 17.92
C ASN A 190 0.53 -9.73 16.78
N ILE A 191 -0.33 -9.19 15.92
CA ILE A 191 0.06 -8.29 14.83
C ILE A 191 0.83 -7.08 15.38
N MET A 192 0.29 -6.41 16.39
CA MET A 192 0.89 -5.24 17.01
C MET A 192 2.25 -5.56 17.64
N LYS A 193 2.42 -6.74 18.22
CA LYS A 193 3.71 -7.19 18.77
C LYS A 193 4.75 -7.34 17.67
N VAL A 194 4.42 -8.01 16.56
CA VAL A 194 5.30 -8.20 15.41
C VAL A 194 5.68 -6.85 14.80
N TRP A 195 4.70 -5.98 14.57
CA TRP A 195 4.91 -4.67 13.96
C TRP A 195 5.75 -3.74 14.82
N ARG A 196 5.55 -3.71 16.15
CA ARG A 196 6.39 -2.94 17.08
C ARG A 196 7.86 -3.36 17.04
N ASN A 197 8.12 -4.66 17.02
CA ASN A 197 9.48 -5.19 16.96
C ASN A 197 10.14 -4.79 15.62
N ARG A 198 9.44 -5.00 14.52
CA ARG A 198 9.97 -4.67 13.20
C ARG A 198 10.15 -3.18 12.96
N ALA A 199 9.25 -2.34 13.46
CA ALA A 199 9.39 -0.89 13.39
C ALA A 199 10.66 -0.39 14.07
N LYS A 200 11.05 -0.99 15.21
CA LYS A 200 12.34 -0.68 15.88
C LYS A 200 13.54 -1.03 15.02
N GLU A 201 13.52 -2.22 14.38
CA GLU A 201 14.59 -2.65 13.47
C GLU A 201 14.69 -1.73 12.24
N LEU A 202 13.57 -1.30 11.70
CA LEU A 202 13.50 -0.36 10.58
C LEU A 202 13.84 1.09 10.96
N LEU A 203 14.17 1.35 12.23
CA LEU A 203 14.44 2.69 12.78
C LEU A 203 13.29 3.67 12.53
N ILE A 204 12.07 3.17 12.45
CA ILE A 204 10.87 3.99 12.38
C ILE A 204 10.68 4.60 13.77
N LYS A 205 10.79 5.93 13.86
CA LYS A 205 10.58 6.65 15.11
C LYS A 205 9.10 6.64 15.46
N THR A 206 8.70 5.79 16.39
CA THR A 206 7.29 5.63 16.72
C THR A 206 7.09 5.25 18.17
N GLU A 207 6.10 5.88 18.76
CA GLU A 207 5.33 5.28 19.84
C GLU A 207 4.18 4.49 19.18
N ILE A 208 4.38 3.20 18.96
CA ILE A 208 3.34 2.27 18.53
C ILE A 208 2.79 1.57 19.76
#